data_6bbc8d2950ccbcfab33bc7168cd3b49a
#
_entry.id   6bbc8d2950ccbcfab33bc7168cd3b49a
#
_cell.length_a   1.000
_cell.length_b   1.000
_cell.length_c   1.000
_cell.angle_alpha   90.00
_cell.angle_beta   90.00
_cell.angle_gamma   90.00
#
_symmetry.space_group_name_H-M   'P 1'
#
loop_
_entity.id
_entity.type
_entity.pdbx_description
1 polymer ?
#
loop_
_entity_poly.entity_id
_entity_poly.type
_entity_poly.pdbx_seq_one_letter_code
_entity_poly.pdbx_strand_id
1 'polypeptide(L)'
;RMLDRLITSGTQKDFENIAIKYSFEFLEDFKNFLNNDICNLFMPKTMVFGNLIIEEAEIRDIYYNKLKNLPIYKRIEAIAEHIVDLFNVPPSKNIDFYNRAKKLLYNKMITTDCVRIYNIFLRSMELDEIEEVSAYDIAQILLIKENLFGFDHNYDAKYIVVDEMQDYSPCHFYLFEKIWHCPKMYLGDINQSIDKNLSKDYLNMLAKEIKAKICYLNKSYRSTIQISKFSQKILGKKVANNVNRNGEEVKFYNTKDVVKKIEKIVKAHTNQTVCVVCKSMKEIKLLQNASSVLKTFEVLDEEKEMTESKMLMSTIINSKGVEFDVVIIPFANDENYHNELDRNLLYVASTRALHELYFIADKKPSRFLMKTK
;
A
#
# COMPACT_ATOMS: atom_id res chain seq x y z
N ARG A 1 0.91 8.86 -6.31
CA ARG A 1 0.00 9.48 -7.34
C ARG A 1 -1.47 9.15 -7.09
N MET A 2 -1.81 7.91 -6.80
CA MET A 2 -3.23 7.54 -6.58
C MET A 2 -3.77 8.10 -5.26
N LEU A 3 -3.05 8.00 -4.16
CA LEU A 3 -3.44 8.57 -2.87
C LEU A 3 -3.55 10.10 -2.95
N ASP A 4 -2.66 10.77 -3.68
CA ASP A 4 -2.78 12.20 -4.00
C ASP A 4 -4.06 12.52 -4.78
N ARG A 5 -4.44 11.68 -5.76
CA ARG A 5 -5.73 11.81 -6.48
C ARG A 5 -6.91 11.60 -5.54
N LEU A 6 -6.87 10.60 -4.69
CA LEU A 6 -7.92 10.33 -3.70
C LEU A 6 -8.12 11.51 -2.74
N ILE A 7 -7.04 12.09 -2.23
CA ILE A 7 -7.10 13.24 -1.32
C ILE A 7 -7.62 14.50 -2.04
N THR A 8 -7.33 14.65 -3.33
CA THR A 8 -7.71 15.85 -4.09
C THR A 8 -9.05 15.76 -4.80
N SER A 9 -9.50 14.57 -5.17
CA SER A 9 -10.69 14.34 -6.00
C SER A 9 -11.42 13.03 -5.75
N GLY A 10 -11.00 12.24 -4.73
CA GLY A 10 -11.64 10.98 -4.38
C GLY A 10 -13.07 11.20 -3.87
N THR A 11 -13.97 10.32 -4.26
CA THR A 11 -15.34 10.28 -3.78
C THR A 11 -15.41 9.51 -2.45
N GLN A 12 -16.50 9.67 -1.70
CA GLN A 12 -16.74 8.87 -0.49
C GLN A 12 -16.72 7.37 -0.81
N LYS A 13 -17.24 6.97 -1.97
CA LYS A 13 -17.25 5.59 -2.44
C LYS A 13 -15.83 5.03 -2.64
N ASP A 14 -14.88 5.84 -3.13
CA ASP A 14 -13.49 5.41 -3.31
C ASP A 14 -12.83 5.06 -1.95
N PHE A 15 -13.08 5.89 -0.92
CA PHE A 15 -12.58 5.61 0.43
C PHE A 15 -13.24 4.38 1.06
N GLU A 16 -14.54 4.17 0.84
CA GLU A 16 -15.26 2.98 1.31
C GLU A 16 -14.72 1.71 0.63
N ASN A 17 -14.49 1.72 -0.67
CA ASN A 17 -13.89 0.60 -1.42
C ASN A 17 -12.48 0.27 -0.91
N ILE A 18 -11.66 1.28 -0.62
CA ILE A 18 -10.33 1.07 -0.03
C ILE A 18 -10.44 0.47 1.37
N ALA A 19 -11.33 1.00 2.21
CA ALA A 19 -11.53 0.48 3.56
C ALA A 19 -11.94 -1.00 3.55
N ILE A 20 -12.78 -1.42 2.61
CA ILE A 20 -13.15 -2.83 2.41
C ILE A 20 -11.93 -3.66 2.05
N LYS A 21 -11.12 -3.25 1.05
CA LYS A 21 -9.90 -3.97 0.62
C LYS A 21 -8.83 -4.10 1.72
N TYR A 22 -8.92 -3.28 2.77
CA TYR A 22 -8.04 -3.33 3.94
C TYR A 22 -8.65 -4.04 5.16
N SER A 23 -9.82 -4.65 5.00
CA SER A 23 -10.43 -5.43 6.05
C SER A 23 -9.88 -6.87 6.09
N PHE A 24 -9.96 -7.51 7.25
CA PHE A 24 -9.65 -8.95 7.38
C PHE A 24 -10.75 -9.81 6.77
N GLU A 25 -11.98 -9.32 6.72
CA GLU A 25 -13.10 -9.98 6.06
C GLU A 25 -12.81 -10.13 4.56
N PHE A 26 -12.38 -9.06 3.90
CA PHE A 26 -11.94 -9.11 2.51
C PHE A 26 -10.79 -10.11 2.29
N LEU A 27 -9.81 -10.18 3.19
CA LEU A 27 -8.74 -11.18 3.13
C LEU A 27 -9.29 -12.61 3.20
N GLU A 28 -10.22 -12.90 4.11
CA GLU A 28 -10.80 -14.23 4.26
C GLU A 28 -11.62 -14.63 3.02
N ASP A 29 -12.43 -13.72 2.49
CA ASP A 29 -13.18 -13.95 1.26
C ASP A 29 -12.24 -14.18 0.07
N PHE A 30 -11.17 -13.41 0.00
CA PHE A 30 -10.16 -13.57 -1.04
C PHE A 30 -9.39 -14.90 -0.92
N LYS A 31 -9.06 -15.36 0.29
CA LYS A 31 -8.48 -16.69 0.53
C LYS A 31 -9.43 -17.81 0.08
N ASN A 32 -10.72 -17.66 0.39
CA ASN A 32 -11.74 -18.60 -0.03
C ASN A 32 -11.84 -18.67 -1.57
N PHE A 33 -11.83 -17.51 -2.22
CA PHE A 33 -11.79 -17.41 -3.68
C PHE A 33 -10.54 -18.11 -4.26
N LEU A 34 -9.34 -17.83 -3.71
CA LEU A 34 -8.09 -18.47 -4.18
C LEU A 34 -8.09 -19.98 -3.99
N ASN A 35 -8.69 -20.49 -2.93
CA ASN A 35 -8.67 -21.92 -2.62
C ASN A 35 -9.74 -22.71 -3.36
N ASN A 36 -10.90 -22.11 -3.61
CA ASN A 36 -12.07 -22.82 -4.12
C ASN A 36 -12.46 -22.37 -5.53
N ASP A 37 -12.64 -21.06 -5.73
CA ASP A 37 -13.29 -20.55 -6.95
C ASP A 37 -12.32 -20.39 -8.12
N ILE A 38 -11.06 -20.03 -7.85
CA ILE A 38 -10.05 -19.88 -8.91
C ILE A 38 -9.78 -21.22 -9.63
N CYS A 39 -9.93 -22.34 -8.94
CA CYS A 39 -9.83 -23.65 -9.55
C CYS A 39 -10.94 -23.91 -10.57
N ASN A 40 -12.11 -23.30 -10.41
CA ASN A 40 -13.25 -23.45 -11.30
C ASN A 40 -13.07 -22.70 -12.64
N LEU A 41 -11.99 -21.92 -12.79
CA LEU A 41 -11.62 -21.33 -14.08
C LEU A 41 -11.16 -22.38 -15.10
N PHE A 42 -10.82 -23.59 -14.66
CA PHE A 42 -10.53 -24.72 -15.54
C PHE A 42 -11.78 -25.56 -15.73
N MET A 43 -12.24 -25.64 -16.97
CA MET A 43 -13.44 -26.41 -17.38
C MET A 43 -13.02 -27.56 -18.29
N PRO A 44 -12.54 -28.67 -17.72
CA PRO A 44 -12.15 -29.83 -18.51
C PRO A 44 -13.37 -30.41 -19.25
N LYS A 45 -13.10 -31.04 -20.39
CA LYS A 45 -14.05 -31.82 -21.16
C LYS A 45 -13.36 -33.11 -21.56
N THR A 46 -14.15 -34.15 -21.86
CA THR A 46 -13.64 -35.39 -22.50
C THR A 46 -12.73 -35.01 -23.67
N MET A 47 -11.54 -35.58 -23.72
CA MET A 47 -10.52 -35.32 -24.74
C MET A 47 -10.32 -36.56 -25.56
N VAL A 48 -10.23 -36.39 -26.88
CA VAL A 48 -10.03 -37.49 -27.84
C VAL A 48 -8.72 -37.29 -28.57
N PHE A 49 -7.85 -38.29 -28.51
CA PHE A 49 -6.55 -38.33 -29.17
C PHE A 49 -6.46 -39.63 -29.99
N GLY A 50 -6.82 -39.58 -31.26
CA GLY A 50 -6.90 -40.78 -32.06
C GLY A 50 -7.95 -41.77 -31.51
N ASN A 51 -7.49 -42.95 -31.10
CA ASN A 51 -8.34 -44.00 -30.53
C ASN A 51 -8.46 -43.95 -29.00
N LEU A 52 -7.73 -43.06 -28.35
CA LEU A 52 -7.79 -42.90 -26.90
C LEU A 52 -8.77 -41.80 -26.51
N ILE A 53 -9.64 -42.14 -25.59
CA ILE A 53 -10.58 -41.18 -24.97
C ILE A 53 -10.19 -41.04 -23.53
N ILE A 54 -10.00 -39.79 -23.07
CA ILE A 54 -9.78 -39.46 -21.65
C ILE A 54 -11.05 -38.75 -21.19
N GLU A 55 -11.72 -39.40 -20.27
CA GLU A 55 -13.00 -38.91 -19.78
C GLU A 55 -12.82 -37.64 -18.92
N GLU A 56 -13.78 -36.73 -18.97
CA GLU A 56 -13.82 -35.52 -18.15
C GLU A 56 -13.64 -35.84 -16.66
N ALA A 57 -14.27 -36.91 -16.18
CA ALA A 57 -14.19 -37.33 -14.79
C ALA A 57 -12.75 -37.64 -14.33
N GLU A 58 -11.96 -38.28 -15.20
CA GLU A 58 -10.54 -38.59 -14.91
C GLU A 58 -9.71 -37.31 -14.83
N ILE A 59 -9.90 -36.40 -15.80
CA ILE A 59 -9.18 -35.10 -15.78
C ILE A 59 -9.54 -34.28 -14.53
N ARG A 60 -10.83 -34.30 -14.16
CA ARG A 60 -11.32 -33.64 -12.94
C ARG A 60 -10.68 -34.23 -11.67
N ASP A 61 -10.65 -35.55 -11.55
CA ASP A 61 -10.04 -36.21 -10.38
C ASP A 61 -8.57 -35.88 -10.25
N ILE A 62 -7.81 -35.91 -11.34
CA ILE A 62 -6.41 -35.54 -11.32
C ILE A 62 -6.24 -34.07 -10.92
N TYR A 63 -6.98 -33.16 -11.53
CA TYR A 63 -6.84 -31.73 -11.33
C TYR A 63 -7.29 -31.26 -9.93
N TYR A 64 -8.46 -31.71 -9.47
CA TYR A 64 -9.06 -31.21 -8.23
C TYR A 64 -8.64 -31.99 -6.98
N ASN A 65 -8.30 -33.27 -7.12
CA ASN A 65 -8.00 -34.13 -5.98
C ASN A 65 -6.53 -34.47 -5.88
N LYS A 66 -5.92 -35.07 -6.92
CA LYS A 66 -4.55 -35.57 -6.85
C LYS A 66 -3.52 -34.45 -6.85
N LEU A 67 -3.73 -33.41 -7.64
CA LEU A 67 -2.79 -32.30 -7.85
C LEU A 67 -3.18 -31.02 -7.12
N LYS A 68 -4.15 -31.03 -6.22
CA LYS A 68 -4.72 -29.84 -5.57
C LYS A 68 -3.71 -28.92 -4.89
N ASN A 69 -2.55 -29.43 -4.49
CA ASN A 69 -1.50 -28.66 -3.80
C ASN A 69 -0.53 -27.97 -4.78
N LEU A 70 -0.65 -28.22 -6.07
CA LEU A 70 0.19 -27.57 -7.09
C LEU A 70 -0.49 -26.29 -7.62
N PRO A 71 0.30 -25.32 -8.08
CA PRO A 71 -0.22 -24.21 -8.88
C PRO A 71 -0.99 -24.71 -10.10
N ILE A 72 -2.00 -23.96 -10.53
CA ILE A 72 -2.93 -24.40 -11.59
C ILE A 72 -2.20 -24.80 -12.88
N TYR A 73 -1.20 -24.02 -13.29
CA TYR A 73 -0.39 -24.33 -14.48
C TYR A 73 0.39 -25.64 -14.32
N LYS A 74 0.92 -25.91 -13.15
CA LYS A 74 1.62 -27.17 -12.86
C LYS A 74 0.70 -28.37 -12.87
N ARG A 75 -0.57 -28.21 -12.44
CA ARG A 75 -1.59 -29.26 -12.60
C ARG A 75 -1.84 -29.57 -14.07
N ILE A 76 -1.99 -28.55 -14.91
CA ILE A 76 -2.21 -28.69 -16.35
C ILE A 76 -0.99 -29.36 -17.03
N GLU A 77 0.22 -28.98 -16.67
CA GLU A 77 1.45 -29.60 -17.15
C GLU A 77 1.52 -31.09 -16.78
N ALA A 78 1.27 -31.41 -15.51
CA ALA A 78 1.28 -32.81 -15.05
C ALA A 78 0.17 -33.66 -15.70
N ILE A 79 -1.01 -33.08 -15.97
CA ILE A 79 -2.05 -33.78 -16.75
C ILE A 79 -1.57 -34.01 -18.17
N ALA A 80 -0.90 -33.04 -18.80
CA ALA A 80 -0.36 -33.21 -20.16
C ALA A 80 0.72 -34.33 -20.21
N GLU A 81 1.59 -34.41 -19.20
CA GLU A 81 2.57 -35.50 -19.03
C GLU A 81 1.85 -36.86 -18.87
N HIS A 82 0.87 -36.94 -17.99
CA HIS A 82 0.07 -38.14 -17.81
C HIS A 82 -0.57 -38.62 -19.11
N ILE A 83 -1.09 -37.70 -19.93
CA ILE A 83 -1.65 -38.00 -21.26
C ILE A 83 -0.57 -38.59 -22.18
N VAL A 84 0.64 -38.05 -22.18
CA VAL A 84 1.78 -38.58 -22.97
C VAL A 84 2.13 -39.99 -22.55
N ASP A 85 2.15 -40.28 -21.26
CA ASP A 85 2.47 -41.60 -20.70
C ASP A 85 1.41 -42.63 -21.09
N LEU A 86 0.13 -42.28 -21.02
CA LEU A 86 -0.98 -43.18 -21.46
C LEU A 86 -0.90 -43.60 -22.93
N PHE A 87 -0.33 -42.71 -23.77
CA PHE A 87 -0.20 -42.99 -25.20
C PHE A 87 1.03 -43.82 -25.58
N ASN A 88 1.99 -44.06 -24.64
CA ASN A 88 3.27 -44.68 -24.96
C ASN A 88 3.94 -44.03 -26.19
N VAL A 89 3.90 -42.71 -26.28
CA VAL A 89 4.39 -41.97 -27.44
C VAL A 89 5.92 -42.19 -27.61
N PRO A 90 6.40 -42.50 -28.82
CA PRO A 90 7.86 -42.63 -29.02
C PRO A 90 8.62 -41.36 -28.59
N PRO A 91 9.81 -41.49 -27.96
CA PRO A 91 10.55 -40.33 -27.45
C PRO A 91 10.78 -39.21 -28.49
N SER A 92 10.91 -39.54 -29.77
CA SER A 92 11.07 -38.58 -30.87
C SER A 92 9.85 -37.69 -31.14
N LYS A 93 8.67 -38.06 -30.65
CA LYS A 93 7.41 -37.33 -30.83
C LYS A 93 6.82 -36.83 -29.51
N ASN A 94 7.41 -37.14 -28.38
CA ASN A 94 6.89 -36.81 -27.07
C ASN A 94 6.68 -35.30 -26.88
N ILE A 95 7.63 -34.49 -27.31
CA ILE A 95 7.59 -33.03 -27.15
C ILE A 95 6.42 -32.41 -27.93
N ASP A 96 6.20 -32.81 -29.16
CA ASP A 96 5.09 -32.27 -29.97
C ASP A 96 3.73 -32.70 -29.45
N PHE A 97 3.63 -33.96 -28.99
CA PHE A 97 2.41 -34.48 -28.43
C PHE A 97 2.09 -33.83 -27.08
N TYR A 98 3.08 -33.67 -26.20
CA TYR A 98 2.98 -32.93 -24.96
C TYR A 98 2.49 -31.50 -25.19
N ASN A 99 3.13 -30.76 -26.09
CA ASN A 99 2.77 -29.37 -26.38
C ASN A 99 1.34 -29.28 -26.93
N ARG A 100 0.90 -30.25 -27.74
CA ARG A 100 -0.46 -30.30 -28.24
C ARG A 100 -1.47 -30.58 -27.11
N ALA A 101 -1.21 -31.56 -26.25
CA ALA A 101 -2.02 -31.87 -25.08
C ALA A 101 -2.13 -30.68 -24.14
N LYS A 102 -1.00 -30.08 -23.82
CA LYS A 102 -0.91 -28.87 -22.99
C LYS A 102 -1.75 -27.71 -23.56
N LYS A 103 -1.63 -27.43 -24.86
CA LYS A 103 -2.40 -26.39 -25.54
C LYS A 103 -3.91 -26.66 -25.48
N LEU A 104 -4.31 -27.90 -25.68
CA LEU A 104 -5.74 -28.28 -25.60
C LEU A 104 -6.29 -28.09 -24.18
N LEU A 105 -5.51 -28.42 -23.15
CA LEU A 105 -5.88 -28.20 -21.75
C LEU A 105 -5.98 -26.71 -21.43
N TYR A 106 -5.00 -25.89 -21.84
CA TYR A 106 -5.06 -24.44 -21.63
C TYR A 106 -6.27 -23.78 -22.29
N ASN A 107 -6.68 -24.28 -23.44
CA ASN A 107 -7.92 -23.79 -24.09
C ASN A 107 -9.20 -24.10 -23.30
N LYS A 108 -9.11 -24.86 -22.20
CA LYS A 108 -10.21 -25.08 -21.25
C LYS A 108 -10.18 -24.12 -20.06
N MET A 109 -9.17 -23.27 -19.95
CA MET A 109 -9.17 -22.17 -18.99
C MET A 109 -10.08 -21.04 -19.50
N ILE A 110 -10.92 -20.51 -18.61
CA ILE A 110 -11.78 -19.35 -18.90
C ILE A 110 -10.90 -18.12 -19.18
N THR A 111 -9.91 -17.91 -18.34
CA THR A 111 -8.90 -16.85 -18.50
C THR A 111 -7.65 -17.17 -17.67
N THR A 112 -6.53 -16.60 -18.08
CA THR A 112 -5.25 -16.64 -17.36
C THR A 112 -4.75 -15.23 -17.03
N ASP A 113 -5.54 -14.22 -17.38
CA ASP A 113 -5.28 -12.82 -17.05
C ASP A 113 -5.61 -12.55 -15.58
N CYS A 114 -4.58 -12.22 -14.80
CA CYS A 114 -4.71 -12.02 -13.35
C CYS A 114 -5.64 -10.83 -13.01
N VAL A 115 -5.65 -9.77 -13.81
CA VAL A 115 -6.51 -8.60 -13.61
C VAL A 115 -7.96 -8.99 -13.86
N ARG A 116 -8.21 -9.74 -14.94
CA ARG A 116 -9.56 -10.23 -15.24
C ARG A 116 -10.07 -11.20 -14.16
N ILE A 117 -9.20 -12.05 -13.61
CA ILE A 117 -9.56 -12.94 -12.51
C ILE A 117 -9.88 -12.14 -11.25
N TYR A 118 -9.09 -11.11 -10.96
CA TYR A 118 -9.34 -10.22 -9.83
C TYR A 118 -10.67 -9.48 -9.99
N ASN A 119 -11.01 -9.02 -11.20
CA ASN A 119 -12.30 -8.39 -11.47
C ASN A 119 -13.48 -9.36 -11.31
N ILE A 120 -13.30 -10.66 -11.59
CA ILE A 120 -14.33 -11.69 -11.28
C ILE A 120 -14.57 -11.74 -9.76
N PHE A 121 -13.49 -11.70 -8.95
CA PHE A 121 -13.62 -11.65 -7.49
C PHE A 121 -14.28 -10.35 -7.02
N LEU A 122 -13.82 -9.18 -7.48
CA LEU A 122 -14.43 -7.90 -7.10
C LEU A 122 -15.92 -7.85 -7.40
N ARG A 123 -16.34 -8.37 -8.55
CA ARG A 123 -17.74 -8.47 -8.93
C ARG A 123 -18.55 -9.38 -8.01
N SER A 124 -17.96 -10.48 -7.52
CA SER A 124 -18.61 -11.35 -6.53
C SER A 124 -18.79 -10.68 -5.16
N MET A 125 -17.96 -9.67 -4.86
CA MET A 125 -18.05 -8.84 -3.67
C MET A 125 -18.89 -7.56 -3.86
N GLU A 126 -19.54 -7.41 -5.02
CA GLU A 126 -20.30 -6.21 -5.40
C GLU A 126 -19.44 -4.92 -5.40
N LEU A 127 -18.12 -5.07 -5.63
CA LEU A 127 -17.17 -3.97 -5.76
C LEU A 127 -16.94 -3.58 -7.22
N ASP A 128 -16.51 -2.33 -7.43
CA ASP A 128 -16.19 -1.84 -8.78
C ASP A 128 -14.97 -2.57 -9.34
N GLU A 129 -15.07 -2.94 -10.62
CA GLU A 129 -13.95 -3.51 -11.37
C GLU A 129 -12.85 -2.47 -11.58
N ILE A 130 -11.60 -2.94 -11.63
CA ILE A 130 -10.46 -2.06 -11.90
C ILE A 130 -10.12 -2.08 -13.38
N GLU A 131 -9.81 -0.91 -13.93
CA GLU A 131 -9.24 -0.75 -15.29
C GLU A 131 -7.72 -0.67 -15.22
N GLU A 132 -7.19 0.01 -14.21
CA GLU A 132 -5.76 0.17 -13.94
C GLU A 132 -5.41 -0.42 -12.58
N VAL A 133 -4.26 -1.10 -12.51
CA VAL A 133 -3.76 -1.69 -11.26
C VAL A 133 -3.22 -0.58 -10.36
N SER A 134 -3.77 -0.51 -9.17
CA SER A 134 -3.32 0.41 -8.12
C SER A 134 -2.47 -0.30 -7.06
N ALA A 135 -1.79 0.48 -6.22
CA ALA A 135 -1.06 -0.07 -5.07
C ALA A 135 -1.96 -0.89 -4.13
N TYR A 136 -3.26 -0.61 -4.09
CA TYR A 136 -4.24 -1.33 -3.26
C TYR A 136 -4.61 -2.70 -3.82
N ASP A 137 -4.29 -2.98 -5.10
CA ASP A 137 -4.71 -4.20 -5.82
C ASP A 137 -3.52 -5.13 -6.10
N ILE A 138 -2.29 -4.63 -5.97
CA ILE A 138 -1.06 -5.37 -6.34
C ILE A 138 -0.95 -6.69 -5.59
N ALA A 139 -1.20 -6.71 -4.28
CA ALA A 139 -1.04 -7.91 -3.48
C ALA A 139 -2.00 -9.03 -3.93
N GLN A 140 -3.25 -8.68 -4.23
CA GLN A 140 -4.27 -9.62 -4.70
C GLN A 140 -3.92 -10.18 -6.07
N ILE A 141 -3.48 -9.33 -6.99
CA ILE A 141 -3.07 -9.75 -8.33
C ILE A 141 -1.84 -10.67 -8.27
N LEU A 142 -0.87 -10.36 -7.40
CA LEU A 142 0.31 -11.22 -7.19
C LEU A 142 -0.06 -12.55 -6.54
N LEU A 143 -1.02 -12.58 -5.61
CA LEU A 143 -1.53 -13.82 -5.01
C LEU A 143 -2.27 -14.69 -6.04
N ILE A 144 -3.03 -14.08 -6.95
CA ILE A 144 -3.63 -14.80 -8.09
C ILE A 144 -2.54 -15.38 -8.99
N LYS A 145 -1.51 -14.57 -9.31
CA LYS A 145 -0.39 -15.02 -10.13
C LYS A 145 0.35 -16.20 -9.48
N GLU A 146 0.58 -16.13 -8.18
CA GLU A 146 1.18 -17.22 -7.41
C GLU A 146 0.34 -18.49 -7.49
N ASN A 147 -0.96 -18.37 -7.29
CA ASN A 147 -1.88 -19.50 -7.34
C ASN A 147 -1.93 -20.16 -8.73
N LEU A 148 -1.87 -19.35 -9.80
CA LEU A 148 -1.86 -19.83 -11.17
C LEU A 148 -0.54 -20.50 -11.55
N PHE A 149 0.57 -19.81 -11.33
CA PHE A 149 1.88 -20.14 -11.92
C PHE A 149 2.90 -20.63 -10.89
N GLY A 150 2.71 -20.28 -9.62
CA GLY A 150 3.72 -20.38 -8.58
C GLY A 150 4.73 -19.23 -8.65
N PHE A 151 5.45 -19.03 -7.56
CA PHE A 151 6.64 -18.16 -7.54
C PHE A 151 7.91 -19.01 -7.68
N ASP A 152 8.89 -18.51 -8.43
CA ASP A 152 10.25 -19.02 -8.32
C ASP A 152 10.82 -18.54 -6.97
N HIS A 153 10.91 -19.46 -6.01
CA HIS A 153 11.41 -19.19 -4.66
C HIS A 153 12.93 -19.02 -4.58
N ASN A 154 13.55 -18.40 -5.58
CA ASN A 154 14.99 -18.18 -5.65
C ASN A 154 15.49 -17.03 -4.76
N TYR A 155 14.67 -16.55 -3.84
CA TYR A 155 15.06 -15.50 -2.89
C TYR A 155 15.57 -16.11 -1.59
N ASP A 156 16.87 -16.31 -1.48
CA ASP A 156 17.57 -16.72 -0.25
C ASP A 156 17.62 -15.59 0.80
N ALA A 157 16.48 -14.97 1.07
CA ALA A 157 16.38 -14.01 2.15
C ALA A 157 16.45 -14.73 3.48
N LYS A 158 17.48 -14.42 4.29
CA LYS A 158 17.61 -14.96 5.65
C LYS A 158 16.72 -14.23 6.66
N TYR A 159 16.34 -13.01 6.35
CA TYR A 159 15.53 -12.14 7.20
C TYR A 159 14.86 -11.04 6.36
N ILE A 160 13.63 -10.69 6.68
CA ILE A 160 12.88 -9.60 6.02
C ILE A 160 12.50 -8.56 7.06
N VAL A 161 12.75 -7.30 6.75
CA VAL A 161 12.25 -6.14 7.48
C VAL A 161 11.31 -5.37 6.57
N VAL A 162 10.08 -5.18 7.03
CA VAL A 162 9.06 -4.36 6.36
C VAL A 162 8.85 -3.10 7.20
N ASP A 163 9.23 -1.96 6.68
CA ASP A 163 9.00 -0.67 7.31
C ASP A 163 7.68 -0.05 6.84
N GLU A 164 7.18 0.96 7.58
CA GLU A 164 5.91 1.64 7.32
C GLU A 164 4.73 0.64 7.14
N MET A 165 4.69 -0.39 8.01
CA MET A 165 3.71 -1.48 7.91
C MET A 165 2.26 -1.02 7.86
N GLN A 166 1.93 0.17 8.36
CA GLN A 166 0.58 0.73 8.36
C GLN A 166 0.07 1.06 6.95
N ASP A 167 0.94 1.09 5.95
CA ASP A 167 0.56 1.36 4.56
C ASP A 167 0.15 0.08 3.80
N TYR A 168 0.39 -1.09 4.39
CA TYR A 168 0.08 -2.39 3.78
C TYR A 168 -1.27 -2.94 4.24
N SER A 169 -2.00 -3.61 3.34
CA SER A 169 -3.25 -4.31 3.64
C SER A 169 -3.01 -5.71 4.21
N PRO A 170 -4.01 -6.35 4.83
CA PRO A 170 -3.92 -7.76 5.24
C PRO A 170 -3.50 -8.70 4.10
N CYS A 171 -3.93 -8.43 2.86
CA CYS A 171 -3.50 -9.21 1.69
C CYS A 171 -2.00 -9.10 1.40
N HIS A 172 -1.36 -7.94 1.66
CA HIS A 172 0.10 -7.81 1.54
C HIS A 172 0.83 -8.68 2.56
N PHE A 173 0.39 -8.68 3.82
CA PHE A 173 1.01 -9.53 4.83
C PHE A 173 0.85 -11.01 4.49
N TYR A 174 -0.32 -11.43 4.01
CA TYR A 174 -0.54 -12.79 3.53
C TYR A 174 0.38 -13.13 2.35
N LEU A 175 0.57 -12.21 1.41
CA LEU A 175 1.53 -12.36 0.30
C LEU A 175 2.95 -12.51 0.82
N PHE A 176 3.39 -11.68 1.79
CA PHE A 176 4.73 -11.76 2.37
C PHE A 176 4.97 -13.11 3.06
N GLU A 177 3.97 -13.66 3.75
CA GLU A 177 4.06 -15.00 4.36
C GLU A 177 4.15 -16.10 3.30
N LYS A 178 3.54 -15.91 2.14
CA LYS A 178 3.60 -16.86 1.02
C LYS A 178 4.94 -16.84 0.29
N ILE A 179 5.52 -15.66 0.05
CA ILE A 179 6.75 -15.51 -0.74
C ILE A 179 7.98 -15.90 0.07
N TRP A 180 8.08 -15.43 1.32
CA TRP A 180 9.31 -15.58 2.12
C TRP A 180 9.09 -16.47 3.33
N HIS A 181 9.80 -17.59 3.38
CA HIS A 181 9.75 -18.56 4.48
C HIS A 181 10.86 -18.32 5.52
N CYS A 182 11.16 -17.07 5.82
CA CYS A 182 12.17 -16.65 6.79
C CYS A 182 11.57 -15.79 7.90
N PRO A 183 12.29 -15.55 9.01
CA PRO A 183 11.86 -14.62 10.04
C PRO A 183 11.62 -13.21 9.48
N LYS A 184 10.55 -12.55 9.94
CA LYS A 184 10.14 -11.23 9.48
C LYS A 184 9.97 -10.28 10.66
N MET A 185 10.25 -9.00 10.42
CA MET A 185 9.96 -7.90 11.34
C MET A 185 9.14 -6.85 10.60
N TYR A 186 8.04 -6.45 11.20
CA TYR A 186 7.16 -5.42 10.69
C TYR A 186 7.26 -4.20 11.60
N LEU A 187 7.69 -3.06 11.05
CA LEU A 187 7.88 -1.80 11.75
C LEU A 187 6.86 -0.79 11.25
N GLY A 188 6.34 0.05 12.14
CA GLY A 188 5.43 1.12 11.72
C GLY A 188 4.75 1.85 12.87
N ASP A 189 4.03 2.89 12.51
CA ASP A 189 3.19 3.68 13.41
C ASP A 189 1.76 3.73 12.89
N ILE A 190 0.85 3.01 13.55
CA ILE A 190 -0.58 2.99 13.20
C ILE A 190 -1.22 4.37 13.19
N ASN A 191 -0.65 5.35 13.89
CA ASN A 191 -1.15 6.73 13.89
C ASN A 191 -0.77 7.49 12.61
N GLN A 192 0.21 7.01 11.85
CA GLN A 192 0.61 7.57 10.56
C GLN A 192 -0.15 6.97 9.37
N SER A 193 -1.11 6.06 9.60
CA SER A 193 -2.05 5.65 8.56
C SER A 193 -2.94 6.83 8.17
N ILE A 194 -2.98 7.14 6.87
CA ILE A 194 -3.72 8.30 6.36
C ILE A 194 -5.16 7.92 6.02
N ASP A 195 -5.33 6.82 5.35
CA ASP A 195 -6.56 6.38 4.69
C ASP A 195 -7.39 5.39 5.54
N LYS A 196 -6.95 5.05 6.76
CA LYS A 196 -7.54 3.99 7.56
C LYS A 196 -7.53 4.32 9.05
N ASN A 197 -8.58 3.91 9.72
CA ASN A 197 -8.64 3.93 11.18
C ASN A 197 -8.02 2.65 11.74
N LEU A 198 -6.70 2.49 11.62
CA LEU A 198 -6.02 1.37 12.24
C LEU A 198 -6.08 1.49 13.76
N SER A 199 -6.56 0.44 14.41
CA SER A 199 -6.72 0.35 15.84
C SER A 199 -5.75 -0.66 16.46
N LYS A 200 -5.72 -0.71 17.80
CA LYS A 200 -5.01 -1.79 18.50
C LYS A 200 -5.62 -3.16 18.19
N ASP A 201 -6.93 -3.22 17.97
CA ASP A 201 -7.62 -4.45 17.61
C ASP A 201 -7.19 -4.93 16.24
N TYR A 202 -7.00 -4.02 15.27
CA TYR A 202 -6.41 -4.36 13.98
C TYR A 202 -5.04 -4.99 14.13
N LEU A 203 -4.14 -4.42 14.96
CA LEU A 203 -2.82 -5.00 15.22
C LEU A 203 -2.90 -6.38 15.86
N ASN A 204 -3.82 -6.60 16.78
CA ASN A 204 -4.02 -7.91 17.40
C ASN A 204 -4.52 -8.94 16.39
N MET A 205 -5.44 -8.56 15.50
CA MET A 205 -5.90 -9.43 14.42
C MET A 205 -4.77 -9.75 13.44
N LEU A 206 -3.99 -8.74 13.03
CA LEU A 206 -2.84 -8.95 12.16
C LEU A 206 -1.80 -9.87 12.80
N ALA A 207 -1.43 -9.63 14.05
CA ALA A 207 -0.45 -10.43 14.76
C ALA A 207 -0.90 -11.91 14.89
N LYS A 208 -2.20 -12.14 15.08
CA LYS A 208 -2.78 -13.49 15.08
C LYS A 208 -2.69 -14.13 13.70
N GLU A 209 -3.01 -13.40 12.64
CA GLU A 209 -2.98 -13.88 11.26
C GLU A 209 -1.58 -14.33 10.84
N ILE A 210 -0.57 -13.50 11.10
CA ILE A 210 0.83 -13.78 10.72
C ILE A 210 1.65 -14.45 11.85
N LYS A 211 1.02 -14.84 12.95
CA LYS A 211 1.64 -15.50 14.13
C LYS A 211 2.80 -14.68 14.72
N ALA A 212 2.70 -13.36 14.73
CA ALA A 212 3.73 -12.44 15.21
C ALA A 212 3.51 -12.03 16.68
N LYS A 213 4.58 -11.57 17.34
CA LYS A 213 4.52 -10.89 18.64
C LYS A 213 4.53 -9.39 18.43
N ILE A 214 3.65 -8.67 19.16
CA ILE A 214 3.62 -7.22 19.15
C ILE A 214 4.57 -6.69 20.22
N CYS A 215 5.43 -5.74 19.85
CA CYS A 215 6.27 -4.96 20.74
C CYS A 215 5.97 -3.47 20.55
N TYR A 216 5.63 -2.75 21.62
CA TYR A 216 5.33 -1.32 21.58
C TYR A 216 6.54 -0.52 22.00
N LEU A 217 6.98 0.40 21.11
CA LEU A 217 7.99 1.40 21.43
C LEU A 217 7.28 2.69 21.87
N ASN A 218 7.34 3.00 23.16
CA ASN A 218 6.57 4.10 23.77
C ASN A 218 7.39 5.40 23.93
N LYS A 219 8.63 5.44 23.43
CA LYS A 219 9.50 6.63 23.52
C LYS A 219 9.83 7.14 22.12
N SER A 220 9.58 8.43 21.88
CA SER A 220 10.00 9.10 20.67
C SER A 220 11.35 9.81 20.90
N TYR A 221 12.30 9.58 19.99
CA TYR A 221 13.65 10.16 20.00
C TYR A 221 13.85 11.17 18.85
N ARG A 222 12.92 11.19 17.89
CA ARG A 222 13.04 11.88 16.60
C ARG A 222 12.92 13.39 16.74
N SER A 223 11.76 13.86 17.17
CA SER A 223 11.43 15.28 17.27
C SER A 223 11.61 15.85 18.68
N THR A 224 11.53 17.18 18.81
CA THR A 224 11.52 17.85 20.11
C THR A 224 10.24 17.51 20.90
N ILE A 225 10.29 17.68 22.21
CA ILE A 225 9.13 17.47 23.11
C ILE A 225 7.95 18.33 22.67
N GLN A 226 8.20 19.56 22.25
CA GLN A 226 7.17 20.52 21.84
C GLN A 226 6.43 20.02 20.59
N ILE A 227 7.16 19.59 19.56
CA ILE A 227 6.59 19.04 18.33
C ILE A 227 5.82 17.76 18.62
N SER A 228 6.43 16.83 19.36
CA SER A 228 5.81 15.56 19.69
C SER A 228 4.50 15.74 20.49
N LYS A 229 4.51 16.58 21.53
CA LYS A 229 3.32 16.91 22.32
C LYS A 229 2.23 17.53 21.45
N PHE A 230 2.61 18.43 20.55
CA PHE A 230 1.65 19.08 19.67
C PHE A 230 1.06 18.12 18.64
N SER A 231 1.89 17.30 17.99
CA SER A 231 1.41 16.30 17.02
C SER A 231 0.42 15.30 17.65
N GLN A 232 0.72 14.80 18.86
CA GLN A 232 -0.20 13.91 19.58
C GLN A 232 -1.53 14.60 19.95
N LYS A 233 -1.47 15.91 20.26
CA LYS A 233 -2.66 16.70 20.50
C LYS A 233 -3.56 16.81 19.27
N ILE A 234 -2.99 16.92 18.05
CA ILE A 234 -3.77 16.89 16.81
C ILE A 234 -4.65 15.64 16.78
N LEU A 235 -4.11 14.47 17.17
CA LEU A 235 -4.86 13.21 17.21
C LEU A 235 -5.83 13.06 18.40
N GLY A 236 -5.84 14.01 19.34
CA GLY A 236 -6.64 13.89 20.57
C GLY A 236 -6.15 12.78 21.51
N LYS A 237 -4.89 12.35 21.38
CA LYS A 237 -4.31 11.26 22.21
C LYS A 237 -3.50 11.82 23.36
N LYS A 238 -3.37 11.02 24.44
CA LYS A 238 -2.50 11.36 25.58
C LYS A 238 -1.04 11.30 25.11
N VAL A 239 -0.25 12.26 25.62
CA VAL A 239 1.16 12.40 25.30
C VAL A 239 1.95 11.15 25.72
N ALA A 240 2.65 10.51 24.80
CA ALA A 240 3.59 9.45 25.10
C ALA A 240 4.84 10.02 25.83
N ASN A 241 5.58 9.16 26.53
CA ASN A 241 6.84 9.56 27.16
C ASN A 241 7.86 9.95 26.09
N ASN A 242 8.25 11.21 26.07
CA ASN A 242 9.29 11.72 25.18
C ASN A 242 10.65 11.71 25.87
N VAL A 243 11.68 11.54 25.08
CA VAL A 243 13.04 11.83 25.56
C VAL A 243 13.19 13.34 25.74
N ASN A 244 13.97 13.77 26.74
CA ASN A 244 14.19 15.19 27.08
C ASN A 244 14.99 15.94 26.01
N ARG A 245 14.46 16.05 24.80
CA ARG A 245 14.98 16.89 23.73
C ARG A 245 14.11 18.13 23.63
N ASN A 246 14.45 19.18 24.39
CA ASN A 246 13.74 20.45 24.31
C ASN A 246 14.08 21.18 23.01
N GLY A 247 13.11 21.90 22.47
CA GLY A 247 13.25 22.71 21.26
C GLY A 247 12.30 23.92 21.32
N GLU A 248 12.14 24.56 20.18
CA GLU A 248 11.23 25.68 20.02
C GLU A 248 9.76 25.24 20.10
N GLU A 249 8.92 26.14 20.62
CA GLU A 249 7.47 25.96 20.58
C GLU A 249 6.95 25.96 19.15
N VAL A 250 5.90 25.17 18.88
CA VAL A 250 5.25 25.15 17.58
C VAL A 250 4.65 26.52 17.27
N LYS A 251 4.98 27.08 16.11
CA LYS A 251 4.65 28.46 15.74
C LYS A 251 3.45 28.53 14.80
N PHE A 252 2.51 29.41 15.10
CA PHE A 252 1.27 29.61 14.35
C PHE A 252 1.20 31.02 13.80
N TYR A 253 0.87 31.14 12.53
CA TYR A 253 0.65 32.41 11.87
C TYR A 253 -0.69 32.43 11.16
N ASN A 254 -1.46 33.48 11.37
CA ASN A 254 -2.69 33.76 10.64
C ASN A 254 -2.45 35.03 9.79
N THR A 255 -2.29 34.84 8.48
CA THR A 255 -1.95 35.93 7.56
C THR A 255 -2.40 35.64 6.14
N LYS A 256 -2.91 36.67 5.46
CA LYS A 256 -3.24 36.56 4.02
C LYS A 256 -1.98 36.45 3.13
N ASP A 257 -0.82 36.94 3.60
CA ASP A 257 0.45 36.92 2.87
C ASP A 257 1.25 35.64 3.19
N VAL A 258 0.69 34.48 2.87
CA VAL A 258 1.29 33.15 3.12
C VAL A 258 2.70 33.07 2.51
N VAL A 259 2.84 33.46 1.26
CA VAL A 259 4.10 33.42 0.50
C VAL A 259 5.20 34.21 1.18
N LYS A 260 4.96 35.49 1.51
CA LYS A 260 5.94 36.33 2.20
C LYS A 260 6.34 35.76 3.56
N LYS A 261 5.37 35.10 4.23
CA LYS A 261 5.65 34.48 5.53
C LYS A 261 6.56 33.27 5.39
N ILE A 262 6.32 32.41 4.38
CA ILE A 262 7.20 31.28 4.08
C ILE A 262 8.61 31.79 3.75
N GLU A 263 8.75 32.77 2.83
CA GLU A 263 10.05 33.32 2.46
C GLU A 263 10.82 33.88 3.67
N LYS A 264 10.12 34.53 4.60
CA LYS A 264 10.73 35.05 5.82
C LYS A 264 11.28 33.93 6.72
N ILE A 265 10.53 32.83 6.86
CA ILE A 265 10.96 31.65 7.64
C ILE A 265 12.16 31.01 6.95
N VAL A 266 12.08 30.77 5.65
CA VAL A 266 13.17 30.16 4.86
C VAL A 266 14.46 30.97 4.96
N LYS A 267 14.39 32.29 4.83
CA LYS A 267 15.57 33.19 4.98
C LYS A 267 16.25 33.08 6.35
N ALA A 268 15.51 32.72 7.40
CA ALA A 268 16.06 32.51 8.74
C ALA A 268 16.74 31.16 8.93
N HIS A 269 16.55 30.19 8.01
CA HIS A 269 16.98 28.79 8.16
C HIS A 269 17.84 28.28 6.98
N THR A 270 18.68 29.13 6.40
CA THR A 270 19.47 28.84 5.20
C THR A 270 20.45 27.66 5.35
N ASN A 271 20.84 27.31 6.58
CA ASN A 271 21.78 26.22 6.87
C ASN A 271 21.10 24.90 7.26
N GLN A 272 19.78 24.90 7.35
CA GLN A 272 18.96 23.75 7.75
C GLN A 272 18.19 23.19 6.56
N THR A 273 17.76 21.93 6.66
CA THR A 273 16.81 21.36 5.70
C THR A 273 15.42 21.90 5.98
N VAL A 274 14.85 22.62 5.04
CA VAL A 274 13.51 23.23 5.13
C VAL A 274 12.59 22.59 4.13
N CYS A 275 11.46 22.06 4.58
CA CYS A 275 10.43 21.57 3.69
C CYS A 275 9.11 22.31 3.87
N VAL A 276 8.54 22.80 2.78
CA VAL A 276 7.18 23.29 2.71
C VAL A 276 6.27 22.09 2.36
N VAL A 277 5.54 21.58 3.35
CA VAL A 277 4.70 20.40 3.23
C VAL A 277 3.25 20.83 2.94
N CYS A 278 2.82 20.62 1.71
CA CYS A 278 1.52 21.00 1.20
C CYS A 278 0.53 19.83 1.20
N LYS A 279 -0.76 20.11 1.26
CA LYS A 279 -1.79 19.07 1.16
C LYS A 279 -1.83 18.44 -0.24
N SER A 280 -1.56 19.22 -1.28
CA SER A 280 -1.68 18.77 -2.67
C SER A 280 -0.65 19.41 -3.60
N MET A 281 -0.44 18.77 -4.77
CA MET A 281 0.38 19.34 -5.85
C MET A 281 -0.17 20.68 -6.39
N LYS A 282 -1.48 20.94 -6.26
CA LYS A 282 -2.09 22.24 -6.64
C LYS A 282 -1.55 23.37 -5.77
N GLU A 283 -1.42 23.15 -4.47
CA GLU A 283 -0.85 24.12 -3.52
C GLU A 283 0.63 24.38 -3.81
N ILE A 284 1.41 23.35 -4.10
CA ILE A 284 2.83 23.49 -4.49
C ILE A 284 2.94 24.40 -5.72
N LYS A 285 2.20 24.10 -6.78
CA LYS A 285 2.19 24.92 -8.01
C LYS A 285 1.76 26.35 -7.75
N LEU A 286 0.74 26.57 -6.90
CA LEU A 286 0.28 27.90 -6.51
C LEU A 286 1.40 28.70 -5.84
N LEU A 287 2.10 28.12 -4.89
CA LEU A 287 3.22 28.75 -4.17
C LEU A 287 4.40 29.04 -5.10
N GLN A 288 4.77 28.10 -5.98
CA GLN A 288 5.86 28.27 -6.95
C GLN A 288 5.55 29.37 -7.96
N ASN A 289 4.31 29.48 -8.41
CA ASN A 289 3.89 30.55 -9.34
C ASN A 289 3.84 31.93 -8.68
N ALA A 290 3.61 31.97 -7.37
CA ALA A 290 3.50 33.22 -6.62
C ALA A 290 4.86 33.80 -6.13
N SER A 291 5.95 33.01 -6.22
CA SER A 291 7.28 33.43 -5.71
C SER A 291 8.42 32.87 -6.54
N SER A 292 9.32 33.77 -6.99
CA SER A 292 10.57 33.37 -7.64
C SER A 292 11.50 32.58 -6.71
N VAL A 293 11.46 32.84 -5.41
CA VAL A 293 12.24 32.10 -4.40
C VAL A 293 11.69 30.67 -4.25
N LEU A 294 10.37 30.51 -4.08
CA LEU A 294 9.77 29.18 -3.92
C LEU A 294 9.80 28.34 -5.23
N LYS A 295 9.90 29.02 -6.37
CA LYS A 295 10.08 28.35 -7.66
C LYS A 295 11.41 27.60 -7.76
N THR A 296 12.44 27.99 -6.98
CA THR A 296 13.74 27.32 -6.96
C THR A 296 13.76 26.09 -6.03
N PHE A 297 12.70 25.91 -5.22
CA PHE A 297 12.63 24.75 -4.33
C PHE A 297 12.44 23.48 -5.12
N GLU A 298 13.18 22.46 -4.75
CA GLU A 298 13.03 21.15 -5.34
C GLU A 298 11.77 20.47 -4.78
N VAL A 299 10.99 19.89 -5.68
CA VAL A 299 9.78 19.15 -5.30
C VAL A 299 10.14 17.69 -5.14
N LEU A 300 9.88 17.14 -3.94
CA LEU A 300 10.04 15.71 -3.70
C LEU A 300 8.96 14.95 -4.46
N ASP A 301 9.40 13.98 -5.25
CA ASP A 301 8.55 13.04 -5.99
C ASP A 301 9.02 11.61 -5.65
N GLU A 302 8.11 10.65 -5.61
CA GLU A 302 8.40 9.23 -5.32
C GLU A 302 9.43 8.62 -6.29
N GLU A 303 9.57 9.18 -7.50
CA GLU A 303 10.46 8.67 -8.54
C GLU A 303 11.88 9.27 -8.51
N LYS A 304 12.13 10.25 -7.63
CA LYS A 304 13.44 10.92 -7.56
C LYS A 304 14.25 10.43 -6.37
N GLU A 305 15.54 10.16 -6.62
CA GLU A 305 16.51 9.93 -5.56
C GLU A 305 16.57 11.14 -4.60
N MET A 306 16.93 10.87 -3.34
CA MET A 306 17.11 11.92 -2.33
C MET A 306 18.12 12.94 -2.83
N THR A 307 17.73 14.20 -2.83
CA THR A 307 18.54 15.30 -3.31
C THR A 307 19.41 15.89 -2.19
N GLU A 308 20.53 16.52 -2.55
CA GLU A 308 21.34 17.30 -1.62
C GLU A 308 20.72 18.69 -1.32
N SER A 309 19.58 19.01 -1.92
CA SER A 309 18.90 20.30 -1.74
C SER A 309 18.41 20.46 -0.29
N LYS A 310 18.69 21.61 0.28
CA LYS A 310 18.21 21.99 1.62
C LYS A 310 16.83 22.65 1.60
N MET A 311 16.36 23.10 0.43
CA MET A 311 15.11 23.82 0.28
C MET A 311 14.15 23.01 -0.57
N LEU A 312 13.14 22.43 0.07
CA LEU A 312 12.28 21.42 -0.50
C LEU A 312 10.81 21.80 -0.39
N MET A 313 10.03 21.28 -1.31
CA MET A 313 8.56 21.24 -1.25
C MET A 313 8.09 19.81 -1.41
N SER A 314 7.05 19.43 -0.71
CA SER A 314 6.49 18.09 -0.82
C SER A 314 4.99 18.10 -0.59
N THR A 315 4.29 17.11 -1.11
CA THR A 315 2.97 16.78 -0.59
C THR A 315 3.14 16.02 0.74
N ILE A 316 2.08 16.00 1.57
CA ILE A 316 2.12 15.24 2.84
C ILE A 316 2.45 13.77 2.58
N ILE A 317 1.94 13.22 1.49
CA ILE A 317 2.15 11.82 1.12
C ILE A 317 3.60 11.57 0.74
N ASN A 318 4.16 12.37 -0.16
CA ASN A 318 5.53 12.21 -0.62
C ASN A 318 6.57 12.57 0.45
N SER A 319 6.14 13.23 1.54
CA SER A 319 6.97 13.50 2.71
C SER A 319 7.06 12.32 3.68
N LYS A 320 6.26 11.24 3.50
CA LYS A 320 6.37 10.04 4.34
C LYS A 320 7.77 9.42 4.21
N GLY A 321 8.29 8.93 5.34
CA GLY A 321 9.64 8.33 5.40
C GLY A 321 10.78 9.34 5.39
N VAL A 322 10.53 10.64 5.12
CA VAL A 322 11.56 11.69 5.09
C VAL A 322 11.36 12.65 6.27
N GLU A 323 12.46 13.26 6.74
CA GLU A 323 12.48 14.18 7.89
C GLU A 323 13.25 15.44 7.54
N PHE A 324 12.85 16.56 8.16
CA PHE A 324 13.43 17.87 7.87
C PHE A 324 13.68 18.63 9.18
N ASP A 325 14.74 19.43 9.24
CA ASP A 325 15.01 20.27 10.40
C ASP A 325 13.85 21.21 10.68
N VAL A 326 13.30 21.81 9.61
CA VAL A 326 12.21 22.78 9.67
C VAL A 326 11.09 22.36 8.72
N VAL A 327 9.88 22.28 9.25
CA VAL A 327 8.67 22.01 8.45
C VAL A 327 7.73 23.22 8.50
N ILE A 328 7.25 23.62 7.32
CA ILE A 328 6.27 24.68 7.15
C ILE A 328 5.02 24.07 6.50
N ILE A 329 3.87 24.16 7.19
CA ILE A 329 2.58 23.68 6.68
C ILE A 329 1.74 24.91 6.31
N PRO A 330 1.64 25.25 5.01
CA PRO A 330 0.84 26.38 4.53
C PRO A 330 -0.65 26.03 4.47
N PHE A 331 -1.49 27.04 4.33
CA PHE A 331 -2.95 26.92 4.19
C PHE A 331 -3.61 26.03 5.26
N ALA A 332 -3.08 26.09 6.48
CA ALA A 332 -3.55 25.29 7.62
C ALA A 332 -4.86 25.82 8.20
N ASN A 333 -5.84 26.07 7.34
CA ASN A 333 -7.15 26.63 7.65
C ASN A 333 -8.24 25.53 7.75
N ASP A 334 -9.42 25.89 8.31
CA ASP A 334 -10.54 24.97 8.55
C ASP A 334 -11.29 24.54 7.29
N GLU A 335 -11.11 25.25 6.16
CA GLU A 335 -11.65 24.83 4.86
C GLU A 335 -10.81 23.73 4.23
N ASN A 336 -9.48 23.79 4.43
CA ASN A 336 -8.54 22.84 3.87
C ASN A 336 -8.37 21.58 4.76
N TYR A 337 -8.49 21.76 6.09
CA TYR A 337 -8.31 20.67 7.06
C TYR A 337 -9.47 20.64 8.06
N HIS A 338 -10.53 19.84 7.79
CA HIS A 338 -11.78 19.86 8.55
C HIS A 338 -12.35 18.49 8.94
N ASN A 339 -11.94 17.40 8.27
CA ASN A 339 -12.44 16.05 8.54
C ASN A 339 -11.36 15.16 9.20
N GLU A 340 -11.69 13.93 9.58
CA GLU A 340 -10.76 13.02 10.28
C GLU A 340 -9.57 12.60 9.41
N LEU A 341 -9.75 12.47 8.09
CA LEU A 341 -8.64 12.25 7.16
C LEU A 341 -7.65 13.41 7.21
N ASP A 342 -8.17 14.64 7.18
CA ASP A 342 -7.36 15.85 7.25
C ASP A 342 -6.61 15.97 8.59
N ARG A 343 -7.21 15.47 9.68
CA ARG A 343 -6.56 15.37 10.99
C ARG A 343 -5.33 14.47 10.92
N ASN A 344 -5.47 13.29 10.31
CA ASN A 344 -4.36 12.36 10.12
C ASN A 344 -3.28 12.96 9.22
N LEU A 345 -3.66 13.65 8.16
CA LEU A 345 -2.72 14.36 7.28
C LEU A 345 -1.90 15.43 8.05
N LEU A 346 -2.56 16.26 8.86
CA LEU A 346 -1.86 17.24 9.71
C LEU A 346 -0.91 16.57 10.71
N TYR A 347 -1.30 15.44 11.28
CA TYR A 347 -0.44 14.67 12.16
C TYR A 347 0.78 14.17 11.41
N VAL A 348 0.62 13.50 10.27
CA VAL A 348 1.73 13.00 9.46
C VAL A 348 2.68 14.14 9.08
N ALA A 349 2.15 15.26 8.57
CA ALA A 349 2.95 16.43 8.21
C ALA A 349 3.74 16.99 9.41
N SER A 350 3.10 17.07 10.59
CA SER A 350 3.73 17.57 11.80
C SER A 350 4.87 16.69 12.31
N THR A 351 4.76 15.37 12.11
CA THR A 351 5.80 14.40 12.52
C THR A 351 7.02 14.39 11.60
N ARG A 352 6.99 15.12 10.48
CA ARG A 352 8.16 15.29 9.59
C ARG A 352 9.19 16.27 10.14
N ALA A 353 8.82 17.10 11.12
CA ALA A 353 9.69 18.12 11.72
C ALA A 353 10.59 17.53 12.82
N LEU A 354 11.89 17.81 12.73
CA LEU A 354 12.89 17.44 13.74
C LEU A 354 13.08 18.54 14.81
N HIS A 355 13.17 19.82 14.38
CA HIS A 355 13.55 20.93 15.24
C HIS A 355 12.47 22.02 15.34
N GLU A 356 11.93 22.47 14.21
CA GLU A 356 10.96 23.55 14.19
C GLU A 356 9.76 23.22 13.29
N LEU A 357 8.57 23.61 13.76
CA LEU A 357 7.31 23.38 13.07
C LEU A 357 6.48 24.65 13.00
N TYR A 358 6.06 25.00 11.79
CA TYR A 358 5.30 26.19 11.48
C TYR A 358 3.99 25.85 10.80
N PHE A 359 2.87 26.41 11.30
CA PHE A 359 1.58 26.40 10.63
C PHE A 359 1.24 27.82 10.17
N ILE A 360 0.81 27.95 8.91
CA ILE A 360 0.40 29.24 8.34
C ILE A 360 -1.02 29.08 7.80
N ALA A 361 -1.97 29.80 8.39
CA ALA A 361 -3.35 29.88 7.93
C ALA A 361 -3.59 31.22 7.24
N ASP A 362 -4.26 31.20 6.09
CA ASP A 362 -4.70 32.39 5.33
C ASP A 362 -6.13 32.79 5.67
N LYS A 363 -6.86 31.91 6.36
CA LYS A 363 -8.24 32.05 6.84
C LYS A 363 -8.31 31.59 8.29
N LYS A 364 -9.53 31.26 8.75
CA LYS A 364 -9.73 30.70 10.09
C LYS A 364 -8.89 29.41 10.23
N PRO A 365 -7.99 29.34 11.24
CA PRO A 365 -7.15 28.14 11.45
C PRO A 365 -7.99 26.87 11.62
N SER A 366 -7.45 25.74 11.20
CA SER A 366 -8.10 24.45 11.35
C SER A 366 -8.45 24.17 12.82
N ARG A 367 -9.63 23.61 13.05
CA ARG A 367 -10.14 23.20 14.37
C ARG A 367 -9.18 22.25 15.10
N PHE A 368 -8.40 21.46 14.36
CA PHE A 368 -7.43 20.53 14.94
C PHE A 368 -6.18 21.20 15.50
N LEU A 369 -5.91 22.45 15.12
CA LEU A 369 -4.78 23.25 15.59
C LEU A 369 -5.14 24.16 16.76
N MET A 370 -6.43 24.39 16.99
CA MET A 370 -6.85 25.28 18.08
C MET A 370 -6.63 24.60 19.44
N LYS A 371 -6.28 25.41 20.44
CA LYS A 371 -6.26 24.95 21.84
C LYS A 371 -7.68 24.55 22.21
N THR A 372 -7.95 23.27 22.41
CA THR A 372 -9.07 22.87 23.27
C THR A 372 -8.82 23.47 24.66
N LYS A 373 -9.67 24.37 25.08
CA LYS A 373 -9.66 24.95 26.43
C LYS A 373 -9.73 23.86 27.49
#